data_9e85e58bc148c3a724a623673066a70a
#
_entry.id   9e85e58bc148c3a724a623673066a70a
#
_cell.length_a   1.000
_cell.length_b   1.000
_cell.length_c   1.000
_cell.angle_alpha   90.00
_cell.angle_beta   90.00
_cell.angle_gamma   90.00
#
_symmetry.space_group_name_H-M   'P 1'
#
loop_
_entity.id
_entity.type
_entity.pdbx_description
1 polymer ?
#
loop_
_entity_poly.entity_id
_entity_poly.type
_entity_poly.pdbx_seq_one_letter_code
_entity_poly.pdbx_strand_id
1 'polypeptide(L)'
;MTNNLHFTEEEYQHRVRQTKTAMDRCGMEMLLVMDPANMNYLTGYDGWSFYVHQGVIISLDTSHPIWFGREQDSNGARLTTWLPETCIHGYPDEYVQSRYTHTMHWVGDLLRQRNLERKTLGLEMDGYWFNARMYKTLLAELPQAKLMDGTNLVN
;
A
#
# COMPACT_ATOMS: atom_id res chain seq x y z
N MET A 1 18.34 -15.84 -2.18
CA MET A 1 17.95 -15.91 -0.75
C MET A 1 16.53 -16.44 -0.72
N THR A 2 16.27 -17.51 0.04
CA THR A 2 14.91 -18.00 0.23
C THR A 2 14.17 -17.02 1.13
N ASN A 3 13.14 -16.36 0.59
CA ASN A 3 12.28 -15.48 1.37
C ASN A 3 11.64 -16.29 2.51
N ASN A 4 11.60 -15.74 3.69
CA ASN A 4 11.04 -16.40 4.87
C ASN A 4 9.49 -16.25 4.88
N LEU A 5 8.85 -16.90 3.90
CA LEU A 5 7.39 -16.83 3.73
C LEU A 5 6.69 -17.85 4.63
N HIS A 6 5.62 -17.45 5.30
CA HIS A 6 4.77 -18.33 6.12
C HIS A 6 3.83 -19.20 5.29
N PHE A 7 3.50 -18.75 4.07
CA PHE A 7 2.62 -19.45 3.12
C PHE A 7 3.30 -19.52 1.75
N THR A 8 2.76 -20.33 0.86
CA THR A 8 3.28 -20.38 -0.51
C THR A 8 2.95 -19.10 -1.28
N GLU A 9 3.72 -18.82 -2.31
CA GLU A 9 3.47 -17.67 -3.19
C GLU A 9 2.08 -17.76 -3.85
N GLU A 10 1.67 -18.97 -4.24
CA GLU A 10 0.34 -19.21 -4.83
C GLU A 10 -0.79 -18.82 -3.87
N GLU A 11 -0.62 -19.08 -2.57
CA GLU A 11 -1.60 -18.68 -1.55
C GLU A 11 -1.69 -17.15 -1.46
N TYR A 12 -0.57 -16.43 -1.41
CA TYR A 12 -0.59 -14.97 -1.42
C TYR A 12 -1.22 -14.40 -2.70
N GLN A 13 -0.87 -14.96 -3.84
CA GLN A 13 -1.48 -14.57 -5.12
C GLN A 13 -3.00 -14.82 -5.12
N HIS A 14 -3.45 -15.91 -4.52
CA HIS A 14 -4.88 -16.21 -4.38
C HIS A 14 -5.59 -15.13 -3.54
N ARG A 15 -5.02 -14.75 -2.38
CA ARG A 15 -5.55 -13.69 -1.51
C ARG A 15 -5.64 -12.34 -2.23
N VAL A 16 -4.61 -11.98 -2.98
CA VAL A 16 -4.61 -10.76 -3.80
C VAL A 16 -5.70 -10.81 -4.88
N ARG A 17 -5.89 -11.95 -5.56
CA ARG A 17 -6.97 -12.10 -6.54
C ARG A 17 -8.37 -11.95 -5.90
N GLN A 18 -8.58 -12.52 -4.72
CA GLN A 18 -9.85 -12.38 -3.98
C GLN A 18 -10.10 -10.91 -3.61
N THR A 19 -9.08 -10.22 -3.11
CA THR A 19 -9.15 -8.79 -2.79
C THR A 19 -9.48 -7.96 -4.04
N LYS A 20 -8.82 -8.21 -5.16
CA LYS A 20 -9.13 -7.54 -6.44
C LYS A 20 -10.56 -7.79 -6.91
N THR A 21 -11.08 -9.00 -6.73
CA THR A 21 -12.49 -9.31 -7.04
C THR A 21 -13.44 -8.50 -6.17
N ALA A 22 -13.13 -8.34 -4.87
CA ALA A 22 -13.93 -7.52 -3.98
C ALA A 22 -13.84 -6.02 -4.35
N MET A 23 -12.63 -5.52 -4.69
CA MET A 23 -12.42 -4.16 -5.18
C MET A 23 -13.28 -3.87 -6.42
N ASP A 24 -13.22 -4.74 -7.43
CA ASP A 24 -13.96 -4.58 -8.69
C ASP A 24 -15.47 -4.51 -8.44
N ARG A 25 -16.01 -5.38 -7.58
CA ARG A 25 -17.43 -5.38 -7.18
C ARG A 25 -17.87 -4.06 -6.52
N CYS A 26 -16.96 -3.38 -5.82
CA CYS A 26 -17.21 -2.10 -5.17
C CYS A 26 -16.89 -0.89 -6.07
N GLY A 27 -16.41 -1.12 -7.29
CA GLY A 27 -15.99 -0.06 -8.20
C GLY A 27 -14.69 0.63 -7.79
N MET A 28 -13.82 -0.06 -7.05
CA MET A 28 -12.49 0.41 -6.67
C MET A 28 -11.45 -0.14 -7.65
N GLU A 29 -10.63 0.73 -8.21
CA GLU A 29 -9.54 0.37 -9.12
C GLU A 29 -8.20 0.18 -8.39
N MET A 30 -8.06 0.82 -7.23
CA MET A 30 -6.91 0.67 -6.33
C MET A 30 -7.38 0.58 -4.87
N LEU A 31 -6.54 -0.03 -4.03
CA LEU A 31 -6.70 -0.08 -2.58
C LEU A 31 -5.37 0.25 -1.91
N LEU A 32 -5.38 1.23 -1.01
CA LEU A 32 -4.26 1.53 -0.12
C LEU A 32 -4.48 0.83 1.21
N VAL A 33 -3.65 -0.16 1.48
CA VAL A 33 -3.66 -0.98 2.69
C VAL A 33 -2.58 -0.46 3.64
N MET A 34 -2.96 -0.05 4.83
CA MET A 34 -2.04 0.48 5.86
C MET A 34 -2.04 -0.37 7.14
N ASP A 35 -3.04 -1.23 7.32
CA ASP A 35 -3.10 -2.13 8.46
C ASP A 35 -2.01 -3.21 8.36
N PRO A 36 -1.15 -3.38 9.39
CA PRO A 36 -0.07 -4.37 9.35
C PRO A 36 -0.54 -5.81 9.17
N ALA A 37 -1.68 -6.19 9.75
CA ALA A 37 -2.21 -7.55 9.58
C ALA A 37 -2.66 -7.77 8.13
N ASN A 38 -3.30 -6.78 7.51
CA ASN A 38 -3.71 -6.85 6.12
C ASN A 38 -2.51 -6.83 5.17
N MET A 39 -1.48 -6.01 5.45
CA MET A 39 -0.23 -6.04 4.69
C MET A 39 0.43 -7.43 4.74
N ASN A 40 0.51 -8.03 5.94
CA ASN A 40 1.05 -9.38 6.12
C ASN A 40 0.21 -10.42 5.37
N TYR A 41 -1.12 -10.36 5.50
CA TYR A 41 -2.05 -11.28 4.81
C TYR A 41 -1.85 -11.29 3.29
N LEU A 42 -1.63 -10.12 2.70
CA LEU A 42 -1.53 -9.95 1.24
C LEU A 42 -0.12 -10.21 0.69
N THR A 43 0.92 -9.91 1.47
CA THR A 43 2.29 -9.88 0.94
C THR A 43 3.28 -10.73 1.72
N GLY A 44 2.95 -11.13 2.92
CA GLY A 44 3.90 -11.75 3.86
C GLY A 44 4.75 -10.74 4.62
N TYR A 45 4.60 -9.44 4.36
CA TYR A 45 5.40 -8.42 5.05
C TYR A 45 5.26 -8.56 6.57
N ASP A 46 6.36 -8.92 7.22
CA ASP A 46 6.43 -9.15 8.66
C ASP A 46 7.16 -8.00 9.35
N GLY A 47 6.58 -6.83 9.25
CA GLY A 47 7.06 -5.62 9.89
C GLY A 47 5.91 -4.65 10.15
N TRP A 48 6.12 -3.73 11.09
CA TRP A 48 5.17 -2.67 11.38
C TRP A 48 5.88 -1.45 11.95
N SER A 49 5.22 -0.30 11.84
CA SER A 49 5.68 0.93 12.49
C SER A 49 4.47 1.70 13.01
N PHE A 50 4.62 2.37 14.17
CA PHE A 50 3.57 3.23 14.69
C PHE A 50 3.79 4.73 14.36
N TYR A 51 4.97 5.12 13.92
CA TYR A 51 5.31 6.53 13.64
C TYR A 51 5.79 6.78 12.21
N VAL A 52 6.14 5.74 11.48
CA VAL A 52 6.58 5.80 10.08
C VAL A 52 5.52 5.14 9.20
N HIS A 53 5.04 5.85 8.20
CA HIS A 53 4.02 5.31 7.31
C HIS A 53 4.57 4.21 6.43
N GLN A 54 3.88 3.09 6.41
CA GLN A 54 4.12 1.94 5.54
C GLN A 54 2.80 1.53 4.91
N GLY A 55 2.84 0.94 3.75
CA GLY A 55 1.62 0.48 3.11
C GLY A 55 1.85 -0.45 1.93
N VAL A 56 0.75 -1.02 1.49
CA VAL A 56 0.66 -1.83 0.27
C VAL A 56 -0.41 -1.24 -0.62
N ILE A 57 -0.09 -1.04 -1.88
CA ILE A 57 -1.03 -0.60 -2.91
C ILE A 57 -1.38 -1.79 -3.78
N ILE A 58 -2.67 -2.10 -3.88
CA ILE A 58 -3.19 -3.07 -4.85
C ILE A 58 -3.87 -2.28 -5.96
N SER A 59 -3.60 -2.64 -7.22
CA SER A 59 -4.30 -2.10 -8.38
C SER A 59 -4.84 -3.23 -9.25
N LEU A 60 -6.01 -3.03 -9.85
CA LEU A 60 -6.56 -3.95 -10.83
C LEU A 60 -5.66 -4.05 -12.08
N ASP A 61 -4.90 -2.99 -12.38
CA ASP A 61 -4.05 -2.89 -13.56
C ASP A 61 -2.65 -3.50 -13.40
N THR A 62 -2.25 -3.86 -12.18
CA THR A 62 -0.91 -4.41 -11.91
C THR A 62 -0.97 -5.88 -11.50
N SER A 63 0.02 -6.68 -11.87
CA SER A 63 0.08 -8.10 -11.52
C SER A 63 0.42 -8.32 -10.03
N HIS A 64 1.25 -7.45 -9.45
CA HIS A 64 1.72 -7.54 -8.08
C HIS A 64 1.28 -6.33 -7.25
N PRO A 65 1.04 -6.51 -5.95
CA PRO A 65 0.98 -5.39 -5.02
C PRO A 65 2.28 -4.60 -4.98
N ILE A 66 2.20 -3.33 -4.60
CA ILE A 66 3.36 -2.45 -4.43
C ILE A 66 3.50 -2.16 -2.94
N TRP A 67 4.62 -2.55 -2.35
CA TRP A 67 4.95 -2.16 -0.98
C TRP A 67 5.67 -0.82 -0.98
N PHE A 68 5.37 0.05 -0.02
CA PHE A 68 6.14 1.26 0.26
C PHE A 68 6.35 1.45 1.77
N GLY A 69 7.47 2.06 2.12
CA GLY A 69 7.83 2.39 3.49
C GLY A 69 9.10 3.21 3.51
N ARG A 70 9.62 3.52 4.71
CA ARG A 70 10.92 4.15 4.86
C ARG A 70 12.00 3.31 4.18
N GLU A 71 12.99 3.93 3.53
CA GLU A 71 14.03 3.20 2.78
C GLU A 71 14.70 2.08 3.59
N GLN A 72 15.05 2.34 4.85
CA GLN A 72 15.67 1.31 5.69
C GLN A 72 14.73 0.10 5.95
N ASP A 73 13.41 0.31 5.99
CA ASP A 73 12.42 -0.75 6.24
C ASP A 73 12.20 -1.62 5.00
N SER A 74 12.60 -1.14 3.82
CA SER A 74 12.53 -1.90 2.57
C SER A 74 13.33 -3.21 2.63
N ASN A 75 14.38 -3.27 3.47
CA ASN A 75 15.12 -4.51 3.70
C ASN A 75 14.24 -5.60 4.34
N GLY A 76 13.36 -5.22 5.27
CA GLY A 76 12.37 -6.13 5.83
C GLY A 76 11.39 -6.64 4.76
N ALA A 77 10.92 -5.76 3.90
CA ALA A 77 10.03 -6.13 2.79
C ALA A 77 10.71 -7.10 1.81
N ARG A 78 11.99 -6.88 1.46
CA ARG A 78 12.77 -7.79 0.61
C ARG A 78 12.94 -9.19 1.21
N LEU A 79 13.04 -9.27 2.53
CA LEU A 79 13.28 -10.55 3.23
C LEU A 79 12.00 -11.35 3.50
N THR A 80 10.86 -10.68 3.68
CA THR A 80 9.64 -11.31 4.19
C THR A 80 8.50 -11.38 3.18
N THR A 81 8.57 -10.65 2.06
CA THR A 81 7.51 -10.67 1.05
C THR A 81 7.81 -11.58 -0.13
N TRP A 82 6.73 -11.98 -0.82
CA TRP A 82 6.82 -12.65 -2.13
C TRP A 82 6.96 -11.67 -3.30
N LEU A 83 6.99 -10.36 -3.02
CA LEU A 83 6.99 -9.33 -4.05
C LEU A 83 8.35 -9.26 -4.78
N PRO A 84 8.34 -9.01 -6.11
CA PRO A 84 9.57 -8.74 -6.84
C PRO A 84 10.18 -7.39 -6.40
N GLU A 85 11.49 -7.26 -6.50
CA GLU A 85 12.24 -6.03 -6.14
C GLU A 85 11.64 -4.76 -6.77
N THR A 86 11.13 -4.86 -7.99
CA THR A 86 10.50 -3.74 -8.72
C THR A 86 9.18 -3.24 -8.10
N CYS A 87 8.65 -3.98 -7.13
CA CYS A 87 7.42 -3.64 -6.40
C CYS A 87 7.68 -3.23 -4.94
N ILE A 88 8.95 -3.08 -4.53
CA ILE A 88 9.34 -2.64 -3.19
C ILE A 88 9.98 -1.25 -3.31
N HIS A 89 9.36 -0.25 -2.69
CA HIS A 89 9.76 1.15 -2.82
C HIS A 89 10.00 1.80 -1.46
N GLY A 90 11.23 2.26 -1.25
CA GLY A 90 11.60 3.04 -0.08
C GLY A 90 11.48 4.54 -0.33
N TYR A 91 10.91 5.29 0.61
CA TYR A 91 10.97 6.75 0.59
C TYR A 91 12.10 7.25 1.51
N PRO A 92 12.73 8.39 1.17
CA PRO A 92 13.84 8.95 1.95
C PRO A 92 13.38 9.54 3.29
N ASP A 93 14.32 9.63 4.23
CA ASP A 93 14.08 10.08 5.61
C ASP A 93 13.51 11.50 5.73
N GLU A 94 13.65 12.33 4.71
CA GLU A 94 13.08 13.68 4.69
C GLU A 94 11.55 13.71 4.81
N TYR A 95 10.87 12.58 4.53
CA TYR A 95 9.42 12.42 4.71
C TYR A 95 9.03 11.93 6.11
N VAL A 96 9.99 11.51 6.92
CA VAL A 96 9.73 10.95 8.25
C VAL A 96 9.49 12.10 9.24
N GLN A 97 8.29 12.17 9.82
CA GLN A 97 7.89 13.19 10.80
C GLN A 97 8.21 14.65 10.38
N SER A 98 8.23 14.90 9.09
CA SER A 98 8.53 16.22 8.56
C SER A 98 7.38 17.21 8.81
N ARG A 99 7.73 18.48 9.06
CA ARG A 99 6.77 19.59 9.13
C ARG A 99 6.36 20.10 7.76
N TYR A 100 7.20 19.88 6.74
CA TYR A 100 7.07 20.50 5.40
C TYR A 100 6.57 19.50 4.35
N THR A 101 6.91 18.24 4.52
CA THR A 101 6.53 17.16 3.60
C THR A 101 5.71 16.11 4.34
N HIS A 102 5.01 15.28 3.57
CA HIS A 102 4.27 14.15 4.13
C HIS A 102 4.48 12.94 3.21
N THR A 103 4.51 11.74 3.76
CA THR A 103 4.68 10.50 2.98
C THR A 103 3.67 10.37 1.84
N MET A 104 2.46 10.88 2.02
CA MET A 104 1.43 10.84 0.96
C MET A 104 1.74 11.75 -0.24
N HIS A 105 2.61 12.76 -0.12
CA HIS A 105 3.14 13.47 -1.30
C HIS A 105 4.00 12.51 -2.13
N TRP A 106 4.89 11.76 -1.46
CA TRP A 106 5.73 10.77 -2.12
C TRP A 106 4.88 9.63 -2.76
N VAL A 107 3.85 9.17 -2.06
CA VAL A 107 2.89 8.17 -2.61
C VAL A 107 2.18 8.73 -3.85
N GLY A 108 1.76 10.00 -3.82
CA GLY A 108 1.19 10.68 -5.00
C GLY A 108 2.14 10.67 -6.19
N ASP A 109 3.44 10.95 -5.97
CA ASP A 109 4.46 10.88 -7.02
C ASP A 109 4.64 9.46 -7.55
N LEU A 110 4.68 8.46 -6.67
CA LEU A 110 4.76 7.05 -7.06
C LEU A 110 3.58 6.65 -7.96
N LEU A 111 2.35 7.06 -7.60
CA LEU A 111 1.16 6.78 -8.40
C LEU A 111 1.20 7.47 -9.76
N ARG A 112 1.66 8.72 -9.83
CA ARG A 112 1.84 9.44 -11.10
C ARG A 112 2.86 8.76 -12.01
N GLN A 113 4.00 8.32 -11.49
CA GLN A 113 5.03 7.58 -12.24
C GLN A 113 4.49 6.28 -12.83
N ARG A 114 3.44 5.72 -12.25
CA ARG A 114 2.81 4.47 -12.69
C ARG A 114 1.50 4.68 -13.45
N ASN A 115 1.12 5.92 -13.74
CA ASN A 115 -0.14 6.29 -14.41
C ASN A 115 -1.40 5.80 -13.65
N LEU A 116 -1.34 5.83 -12.33
CA LEU A 116 -2.41 5.38 -11.43
C LEU A 116 -3.13 6.55 -10.71
N GLU A 117 -2.68 7.78 -10.90
CA GLU A 117 -3.12 8.98 -10.16
C GLU A 117 -4.58 9.39 -10.40
N ARG A 118 -5.26 8.79 -11.36
CA ARG A 118 -6.65 9.09 -11.72
C ARG A 118 -7.64 8.00 -11.32
N LYS A 119 -7.13 6.92 -10.75
CA LYS A 119 -7.92 5.74 -10.41
C LYS A 119 -8.80 5.97 -9.19
N THR A 120 -9.91 5.25 -9.11
CA THR A 120 -10.71 5.19 -7.88
C THR A 120 -9.93 4.43 -6.81
N LEU A 121 -9.62 5.11 -5.70
CA LEU A 121 -8.75 4.62 -4.63
C LEU A 121 -9.54 4.35 -3.36
N GLY A 122 -9.59 3.10 -2.94
CA GLY A 122 -10.06 2.67 -1.61
C GLY A 122 -8.99 2.95 -0.55
N LEU A 123 -9.43 3.39 0.63
CA LEU A 123 -8.60 3.71 1.78
C LEU A 123 -9.14 2.98 3.02
N GLU A 124 -8.28 2.46 3.87
CA GLU A 124 -8.68 1.88 5.16
C GLU A 124 -8.98 3.00 6.17
N MET A 125 -10.11 3.72 5.96
CA MET A 125 -10.46 4.97 6.66
C MET A 125 -10.69 4.78 8.16
N ASP A 126 -11.09 3.60 8.61
CA ASP A 126 -11.32 3.27 10.02
C ASP A 126 -10.10 2.58 10.69
N GLY A 127 -8.97 2.55 10.01
CA GLY A 127 -7.73 1.95 10.50
C GLY A 127 -6.90 2.91 11.39
N TYR A 128 -6.28 2.38 12.45
CA TYR A 128 -5.37 3.16 13.32
C TYR A 128 -4.15 3.73 12.58
N TRP A 129 -3.74 3.12 11.48
CA TRP A 129 -2.58 3.52 10.67
C TRP A 129 -2.92 4.49 9.55
N PHE A 130 -4.21 4.83 9.39
CA PHE A 130 -4.68 5.83 8.44
C PHE A 130 -5.33 6.99 9.18
N ASN A 131 -4.84 8.22 8.96
CA ASN A 131 -5.31 9.39 9.69
C ASN A 131 -5.81 10.50 8.75
N ALA A 132 -6.47 11.51 9.35
CA ALA A 132 -7.07 12.61 8.61
C ALA A 132 -6.05 13.42 7.78
N ARG A 133 -4.81 13.55 8.24
CA ARG A 133 -3.77 14.25 7.46
C ARG A 133 -3.39 13.48 6.21
N MET A 134 -3.30 12.15 6.30
CA MET A 134 -3.07 11.30 5.12
C MET A 134 -4.18 11.48 4.09
N TYR A 135 -5.44 11.44 4.53
CA TYR A 135 -6.61 11.66 3.67
C TYR A 135 -6.55 13.02 2.97
N LYS A 136 -6.34 14.09 3.74
CA LYS A 136 -6.27 15.45 3.17
C LYS A 136 -5.12 15.62 2.19
N THR A 137 -3.96 15.03 2.49
CA THR A 137 -2.80 15.09 1.59
C THR A 137 -3.08 14.33 0.30
N LEU A 138 -3.62 13.10 0.37
CA LEU A 138 -3.99 12.33 -0.82
C LEU A 138 -5.05 13.05 -1.66
N LEU A 139 -6.06 13.64 -1.03
CA LEU A 139 -7.09 14.40 -1.72
C LEU A 139 -6.49 15.57 -2.52
N ALA A 140 -5.52 16.26 -1.97
CA ALA A 140 -4.81 17.35 -2.63
C ALA A 140 -3.86 16.87 -3.74
N GLU A 141 -3.13 15.77 -3.48
CA GLU A 141 -2.16 15.21 -4.43
C GLU A 141 -2.82 14.54 -5.65
N LEU A 142 -4.02 13.98 -5.46
CA LEU A 142 -4.73 13.20 -6.46
C LEU A 142 -6.09 13.84 -6.80
N PRO A 143 -6.11 15.07 -7.35
CA PRO A 143 -7.36 15.82 -7.56
C PRO A 143 -8.30 15.17 -8.58
N GLN A 144 -7.81 14.24 -9.39
CA GLN A 144 -8.59 13.52 -10.40
C GLN A 144 -8.97 12.09 -9.95
N ALA A 145 -8.49 11.64 -8.79
CA ALA A 145 -8.87 10.37 -8.21
C ALA A 145 -10.18 10.51 -7.42
N LYS A 146 -10.96 9.44 -7.38
CA LYS A 146 -12.09 9.32 -6.46
C LYS A 146 -11.63 8.53 -5.24
N LEU A 147 -11.67 9.13 -4.06
CA LEU A 147 -11.35 8.44 -2.80
C LEU A 147 -12.60 7.81 -2.21
N MET A 148 -12.51 6.55 -1.81
CA MET A 148 -13.60 5.75 -1.23
C MET A 148 -13.14 5.06 0.05
N ASP A 149 -14.09 4.73 0.90
CA ASP A 149 -13.83 3.87 2.06
C ASP A 149 -13.64 2.42 1.60
N GLY A 150 -12.46 1.89 1.84
CA GLY A 150 -12.06 0.52 1.57
C GLY A 150 -11.85 -0.32 2.84
N THR A 151 -12.33 0.17 3.99
CA THR A 151 -12.26 -0.53 5.27
C THR A 151 -12.92 -1.92 5.16
N ASN A 152 -12.31 -2.93 5.75
CA ASN A 152 -12.76 -4.34 5.74
C ASN A 152 -12.79 -5.03 4.36
N LEU A 153 -12.13 -4.47 3.34
CA LEU A 153 -12.14 -5.10 2.02
C LEU A 153 -11.17 -6.29 1.92
N VAL A 154 -10.14 -6.33 2.76
CA VAL A 154 -9.13 -7.40 2.79
C VAL A 154 -9.58 -8.62 3.61
N ASN A 155 -10.67 -8.58 4.31
CA ASN A 155 -11.17 -9.66 5.19
C ASN A 155 -11.84 -10.79 4.42
#